data_d70b7b4b1190e11abcb9c3da1303905e
#
_entry.id   d70b7b4b1190e11abcb9c3da1303905e
#
_cell.length_a   1.000
_cell.length_b   1.000
_cell.length_c   1.000
_cell.angle_alpha   90.00
_cell.angle_beta   90.00
_cell.angle_gamma   90.00
#
_symmetry.space_group_name_H-M   'P 1'
#
loop_
_entity.id
_entity.type
_entity.pdbx_description
1 polymer ?
#
loop_
_entity_poly.entity_id
_entity_poly.type
_entity_poly.pdbx_seq_one_letter_code
_entity_poly.pdbx_strand_id
1 'polypeptide(L)'
;MSAPAPSVWEDWIDVCAVDDITPDTGVAVLVGDLQIAIVRVGDGDGDDQQIFAIGNYDPFSRAFVIARGIVGDRGGVPKIASPIFKQNFDLRTGQCLDDPVVRLPSFPTRVRDGRVAINMAP
;
A
#
# COMPACT_ATOMS: atom_id res chain seq x y z
N MET A 1 -20.51 25.29 -18.26
CA MET A 1 -20.33 24.56 -17.02
C MET A 1 -18.93 24.73 -16.54
N SER A 2 -18.76 25.12 -15.34
CA SER A 2 -17.42 25.17 -14.79
C SER A 2 -16.96 23.75 -14.49
N ALA A 3 -15.70 23.49 -14.71
CA ALA A 3 -15.11 22.27 -14.20
C ALA A 3 -15.29 22.23 -12.69
N PRO A 4 -15.53 21.07 -12.11
CA PRO A 4 -15.51 20.96 -10.66
C PRO A 4 -14.16 21.46 -10.17
N ALA A 5 -14.17 22.12 -9.04
CA ALA A 5 -12.92 22.49 -8.40
C ALA A 5 -12.08 21.24 -8.22
N PRO A 6 -10.75 21.34 -8.36
CA PRO A 6 -9.90 20.23 -8.02
C PRO A 6 -10.25 19.80 -6.61
N SER A 7 -10.65 18.57 -6.47
CA SER A 7 -11.10 18.07 -5.21
C SER A 7 -10.30 16.83 -4.87
N VAL A 8 -10.16 16.59 -3.59
CA VAL A 8 -9.39 15.44 -3.14
C VAL A 8 -9.95 14.12 -3.68
N TRP A 9 -11.27 14.07 -3.98
CA TRP A 9 -11.82 12.83 -4.47
C TRP A 9 -11.53 12.58 -5.96
N GLU A 10 -11.14 13.60 -6.72
CA GLU A 10 -10.66 13.42 -8.10
C GLU A 10 -9.29 12.75 -8.14
N ASP A 11 -8.53 12.88 -7.07
CA ASP A 11 -7.21 12.26 -6.96
C ASP A 11 -7.30 10.83 -6.40
N TRP A 12 -8.49 10.41 -5.99
CA TRP A 12 -8.71 9.06 -5.51
C TRP A 12 -8.95 8.13 -6.69
N ILE A 13 -8.19 7.05 -6.71
CA ILE A 13 -8.25 6.07 -7.79
C ILE A 13 -8.69 4.75 -7.17
N ASP A 14 -9.80 4.20 -7.69
CA ASP A 14 -10.26 2.87 -7.34
C ASP A 14 -9.30 1.85 -7.93
N VAL A 15 -8.74 0.99 -7.11
CA VAL A 15 -7.69 0.07 -7.55
C VAL A 15 -8.08 -1.40 -7.46
N CYS A 16 -8.91 -1.79 -6.49
CA CYS A 16 -9.31 -3.19 -6.35
C CYS A 16 -10.43 -3.31 -5.31
N ALA A 17 -11.01 -4.51 -5.21
CA ALA A 17 -11.89 -4.84 -4.11
C ALA A 17 -11.07 -5.29 -2.90
N VAL A 18 -11.59 -5.06 -1.69
CA VAL A 18 -10.98 -5.59 -0.47
C VAL A 18 -10.86 -7.11 -0.56
N ASP A 19 -11.89 -7.76 -1.11
CA ASP A 19 -11.92 -9.22 -1.22
C ASP A 19 -10.90 -9.78 -2.23
N ASP A 20 -10.31 -8.93 -3.06
CA ASP A 20 -9.20 -9.33 -3.93
C ASP A 20 -7.91 -9.56 -3.14
N ILE A 21 -7.87 -9.12 -1.88
CA ILE A 21 -6.67 -9.21 -1.06
C ILE A 21 -6.96 -10.11 0.12
N THR A 22 -6.28 -11.25 0.16
CA THR A 22 -6.34 -12.13 1.34
C THR A 22 -5.78 -11.38 2.56
N PRO A 23 -6.42 -11.48 3.74
CA PRO A 23 -5.85 -10.87 4.94
C PRO A 23 -4.38 -11.23 5.16
N ASP A 24 -3.61 -10.23 5.59
CA ASP A 24 -2.17 -10.35 5.83
C ASP A 24 -1.36 -10.68 4.58
N THR A 25 -1.83 -10.20 3.43
CA THR A 25 -1.10 -10.29 2.16
C THR A 25 -1.18 -8.98 1.39
N GLY A 26 -0.45 -8.91 0.30
CA GLY A 26 -0.48 -7.78 -0.61
C GLY A 26 -0.80 -8.20 -2.05
N VAL A 27 -1.27 -7.24 -2.82
CA VAL A 27 -1.42 -7.38 -4.27
C VAL A 27 -0.76 -6.17 -4.93
N ALA A 28 -0.24 -6.36 -6.13
CA ALA A 28 0.34 -5.26 -6.89
C ALA A 28 -0.71 -4.70 -7.85
N VAL A 29 -0.82 -3.38 -7.89
CA VAL A 29 -1.67 -2.69 -8.86
C VAL A 29 -0.79 -1.75 -9.68
N LEU A 30 -1.23 -1.49 -10.90
CA LEU A 30 -0.53 -0.56 -11.79
C LEU A 30 -1.37 0.70 -11.96
N VAL A 31 -0.81 1.84 -11.60
CA VAL A 31 -1.44 3.15 -11.77
C VAL A 31 -0.52 3.97 -12.64
N GLY A 32 -0.93 4.21 -13.90
CA GLY A 32 -0.01 4.76 -14.88
C GLY A 32 1.20 3.82 -15.04
N ASP A 33 2.39 4.34 -14.84
CA ASP A 33 3.62 3.56 -14.91
C ASP A 33 4.11 3.09 -13.53
N LEU A 34 3.35 3.38 -12.47
CA LEU A 34 3.77 3.11 -11.11
C LEU A 34 3.13 1.82 -10.60
N GLN A 35 3.96 0.91 -10.12
CA GLN A 35 3.48 -0.28 -9.43
C GLN A 35 3.38 -0.02 -7.93
N ILE A 36 2.21 -0.27 -7.37
CA ILE A 36 1.91 -0.01 -5.97
C ILE A 36 1.49 -1.33 -5.32
N ALA A 37 2.06 -1.61 -4.16
CA ALA A 37 1.64 -2.74 -3.33
C ALA A 37 0.49 -2.28 -2.44
N ILE A 38 -0.65 -2.95 -2.56
CA ILE A 38 -1.80 -2.74 -1.68
C ILE A 38 -1.81 -3.89 -0.69
N VAL A 39 -1.70 -3.57 0.59
CA VAL A 39 -1.51 -4.58 1.64
C VAL A 39 -2.68 -4.52 2.61
N ARG A 40 -3.29 -5.68 2.86
CA ARG A 40 -4.38 -5.83 3.82
C ARG A 40 -3.84 -6.46 5.10
N VAL A 41 -4.02 -5.75 6.22
CA VAL A 41 -3.56 -6.22 7.52
C VAL A 41 -4.76 -6.61 8.36
N GLY A 42 -4.73 -7.84 8.88
CA GLY A 42 -5.83 -8.37 9.67
C GLY A 42 -7.07 -8.64 8.82
N ASP A 43 -8.16 -8.94 9.49
CA ASP A 43 -9.44 -9.30 8.85
C ASP A 43 -10.58 -8.43 9.36
N GLY A 44 -10.33 -7.14 9.52
CA GLY A 44 -11.37 -6.18 9.90
C GLY A 44 -12.57 -6.23 8.96
N ASP A 45 -13.72 -5.76 9.44
CA ASP A 45 -14.98 -5.83 8.72
C ASP A 45 -15.37 -4.48 8.11
N GLY A 46 -16.10 -4.54 7.01
CA GLY A 46 -16.68 -3.36 6.39
C GLY A 46 -15.64 -2.33 6.01
N ASP A 47 -15.88 -1.08 6.38
CA ASP A 47 -14.96 0.01 6.09
C ASP A 47 -13.83 0.15 7.14
N ASP A 48 -13.80 -0.69 8.16
CA ASP A 48 -12.75 -0.72 9.18
C ASP A 48 -11.55 -1.58 8.78
N GLN A 49 -11.37 -1.80 7.50
CA GLN A 49 -10.22 -2.54 6.98
C GLN A 49 -8.93 -1.74 7.17
N GLN A 50 -7.85 -2.44 7.55
CA GLN A 50 -6.52 -1.84 7.58
C GLN A 50 -5.84 -2.12 6.24
N ILE A 51 -5.85 -1.13 5.39
CA ILE A 51 -5.27 -1.20 4.04
C ILE A 51 -4.17 -0.16 3.93
N PHE A 52 -3.04 -0.58 3.41
CA PHE A 52 -1.89 0.30 3.19
C PHE A 52 -1.45 0.22 1.74
N ALA A 53 -0.88 1.32 1.24
CA ALA A 53 -0.37 1.38 -0.12
C ALA A 53 1.03 1.96 -0.10
N ILE A 54 1.99 1.19 -0.57
CA ILE A 54 3.39 1.61 -0.70
C ILE A 54 3.92 1.18 -2.06
N GLY A 55 5.01 1.81 -2.49
CA GLY A 55 5.63 1.41 -3.75
C GLY A 55 6.00 -0.07 -3.76
N ASN A 56 5.83 -0.70 -4.91
CA ASN A 56 6.09 -2.15 -5.05
C ASN A 56 7.55 -2.47 -5.40
N TYR A 57 8.34 -1.45 -5.70
CA TYR A 57 9.75 -1.64 -6.06
C TYR A 57 10.62 -1.76 -4.82
N ASP A 58 11.35 -2.88 -4.72
CA ASP A 58 12.33 -3.09 -3.65
C ASP A 58 13.70 -2.61 -4.15
N PRO A 59 14.22 -1.49 -3.61
CA PRO A 59 15.49 -0.97 -4.08
C PRO A 59 16.70 -1.82 -3.70
N PHE A 60 16.58 -2.69 -2.71
CA PHE A 60 17.67 -3.58 -2.31
C PHE A 60 17.84 -4.72 -3.31
N SER A 61 16.74 -5.32 -3.75
CA SER A 61 16.78 -6.42 -4.72
C SER A 61 16.61 -5.95 -6.16
N ARG A 62 16.20 -4.68 -6.35
CA ARG A 62 15.90 -4.10 -7.66
C ARG A 62 14.80 -4.86 -8.39
N ALA A 63 13.79 -5.28 -7.65
CA ALA A 63 12.68 -6.05 -8.20
C ALA A 63 11.35 -5.51 -7.67
N PHE A 64 10.29 -5.70 -8.46
CA PHE A 64 8.94 -5.28 -8.11
C PHE A 64 8.26 -6.41 -7.33
N VAL A 65 8.60 -6.56 -6.05
CA VAL A 65 8.22 -7.74 -5.27
C VAL A 65 7.62 -7.43 -3.91
N ILE A 66 7.48 -6.16 -3.52
CA ILE A 66 7.04 -5.81 -2.17
C ILE A 66 5.67 -6.44 -1.84
N ALA A 67 4.75 -6.46 -2.80
CA ALA A 67 3.42 -7.07 -2.59
C ALA A 67 3.49 -8.55 -2.25
N ARG A 68 4.57 -9.22 -2.57
CA ARG A 68 4.77 -10.65 -2.27
C ARG A 68 5.46 -10.88 -0.92
N GLY A 69 5.71 -9.81 -0.18
CA GLY A 69 6.40 -9.90 1.08
C GLY A 69 5.56 -10.52 2.19
N ILE A 70 6.17 -10.66 3.34
CA ILE A 70 5.55 -11.25 4.51
C ILE A 70 5.08 -10.12 5.42
N VAL A 71 3.77 -10.04 5.63
CA VAL A 71 3.16 -9.07 6.53
C VAL A 71 3.37 -9.50 7.97
N GLY A 72 3.67 -8.54 8.81
CA GLY A 72 3.87 -8.79 10.23
C GLY A 72 3.79 -7.51 11.03
N ASP A 73 4.34 -7.57 12.24
CA ASP A 73 4.29 -6.49 13.19
C ASP A 73 5.63 -6.42 13.91
N ARG A 74 6.14 -5.21 14.09
CA ARG A 74 7.35 -4.98 14.89
C ARG A 74 7.02 -3.93 15.94
N GLY A 75 6.77 -4.38 17.17
CA GLY A 75 6.49 -3.49 18.29
C GLY A 75 5.26 -2.60 18.05
N GLY A 76 4.21 -3.15 17.45
CA GLY A 76 2.98 -2.41 17.14
C GLY A 76 2.99 -1.71 15.77
N VAL A 77 4.12 -1.77 15.05
CA VAL A 77 4.21 -1.16 13.73
C VAL A 77 3.87 -2.20 12.67
N PRO A 78 2.80 -2.01 11.87
CA PRO A 78 2.51 -2.92 10.78
C PRO A 78 3.60 -2.82 9.73
N LYS A 79 4.11 -3.96 9.30
CA LYS A 79 5.24 -4.01 8.38
C LYS A 79 5.08 -5.08 7.33
N ILE A 80 5.86 -4.97 6.27
CA ILE A 80 6.02 -6.01 5.28
C ILE A 80 7.51 -6.24 5.05
N ALA A 81 7.93 -7.50 5.04
CA ALA A 81 9.30 -7.87 4.75
C ALA A 81 9.43 -8.26 3.28
N SER A 82 10.40 -7.70 2.59
CA SER A 82 10.68 -8.10 1.21
C SER A 82 10.98 -9.60 1.14
N PRO A 83 10.46 -10.29 0.12
CA PRO A 83 10.70 -11.74 0.02
C PRO A 83 12.14 -12.10 -0.34
N ILE A 84 12.92 -11.16 -0.86
CA ILE A 84 14.27 -11.47 -1.36
C ILE A 84 15.32 -11.25 -0.26
N PHE A 85 15.52 -10.00 0.18
CA PHE A 85 16.54 -9.73 1.19
C PHE A 85 15.98 -9.50 2.59
N LYS A 86 14.65 -9.62 2.74
CA LYS A 86 13.98 -9.60 4.04
C LYS A 86 14.04 -8.25 4.79
N GLN A 87 14.38 -7.16 4.11
CA GLN A 87 14.26 -5.85 4.74
C GLN A 87 12.80 -5.56 5.05
N ASN A 88 12.55 -4.92 6.19
CA ASN A 88 11.22 -4.61 6.66
C ASN A 88 10.87 -3.16 6.35
N PHE A 89 9.64 -2.92 5.91
CA PHE A 89 9.13 -1.60 5.61
C PHE A 89 7.89 -1.31 6.45
N ASP A 90 7.86 -0.13 7.06
CA ASP A 90 6.68 0.36 7.77
C ASP A 90 5.57 0.59 6.75
N LEU A 91 4.44 -0.11 6.90
CA LEU A 91 3.34 0.01 5.95
C LEU A 91 2.65 1.38 6.00
N ARG A 92 2.76 2.09 7.12
CA ARG A 92 2.13 3.40 7.28
C ARG A 92 2.86 4.49 6.53
N THR A 93 4.18 4.36 6.36
CA THR A 93 5.02 5.44 5.86
C THR A 93 5.92 5.04 4.69
N GLY A 94 6.14 3.75 4.48
CA GLY A 94 7.11 3.26 3.51
C GLY A 94 8.55 3.25 4.03
N GLN A 95 8.79 3.72 5.25
CA GLN A 95 10.13 3.78 5.81
C GLN A 95 10.70 2.38 6.00
N CYS A 96 11.92 2.15 5.50
CA CYS A 96 12.63 0.92 5.82
C CYS A 96 13.01 0.91 7.29
N LEU A 97 12.63 -0.14 8.00
CA LEU A 97 12.92 -0.26 9.43
C LEU A 97 14.35 -0.76 9.70
N ASP A 98 15.00 -1.25 8.68
CA ASP A 98 16.37 -1.79 8.78
C ASP A 98 17.42 -0.86 8.19
N ASP A 99 16.99 0.20 7.51
CA ASP A 99 17.89 1.19 6.90
C ASP A 99 17.21 2.56 6.89
N PRO A 100 17.64 3.51 7.71
CA PRO A 100 16.96 4.78 7.85
C PRO A 100 17.03 5.68 6.61
N VAL A 101 17.91 5.37 5.67
CA VAL A 101 18.08 6.18 4.46
C VAL A 101 17.07 5.76 3.38
N VAL A 102 16.53 4.55 3.45
CA VAL A 102 15.67 3.99 2.40
C VAL A 102 14.20 4.16 2.80
N ARG A 103 13.42 4.71 1.87
CA ARG A 103 11.99 4.90 2.09
C ARG A 103 11.25 4.67 0.77
N LEU A 104 10.24 3.84 0.81
CA LEU A 104 9.34 3.66 -0.33
C LEU A 104 8.25 4.75 -0.31
N PRO A 105 7.73 5.15 -1.47
CA PRO A 105 6.58 6.04 -1.46
C PRO A 105 5.39 5.37 -0.79
N SER A 106 4.58 6.17 -0.11
CA SER A 106 3.35 5.70 0.52
C SER A 106 2.19 6.58 0.05
N PHE A 107 0.99 5.99 0.03
CA PHE A 107 -0.19 6.66 -0.48
C PHE A 107 -1.34 6.48 0.51
N PRO A 108 -2.13 7.54 0.77
CA PRO A 108 -3.34 7.38 1.57
C PRO A 108 -4.30 6.39 0.91
N THR A 109 -5.00 5.63 1.74
CA THR A 109 -5.98 4.66 1.27
C THR A 109 -7.34 4.96 1.90
N ARG A 110 -8.40 4.50 1.23
CA ARG A 110 -9.74 4.47 1.83
C ARG A 110 -10.48 3.26 1.32
N VAL A 111 -11.40 2.78 2.15
CA VAL A 111 -12.29 1.67 1.80
C VAL A 111 -13.72 2.17 1.85
N ARG A 112 -14.47 1.99 0.76
CA ARG A 112 -15.90 2.31 0.67
C ARG A 112 -16.59 1.22 -0.10
N ASP A 113 -17.68 0.71 0.44
CA ASP A 113 -18.52 -0.30 -0.23
C ASP A 113 -17.69 -1.49 -0.73
N GLY A 114 -16.71 -1.90 0.07
CA GLY A 114 -15.83 -3.02 -0.26
C GLY A 114 -14.79 -2.73 -1.33
N ARG A 115 -14.62 -1.45 -1.73
CA ARG A 115 -13.63 -1.05 -2.74
C ARG A 115 -12.49 -0.28 -2.09
N VAL A 116 -11.29 -0.55 -2.55
CA VAL A 116 -10.08 0.14 -2.12
C VAL A 116 -9.74 1.22 -3.13
N ALA A 117 -9.52 2.44 -2.63
CA ALA A 117 -9.02 3.54 -3.43
C ALA A 117 -7.76 4.11 -2.79
N ILE A 118 -6.89 4.66 -3.61
CA ILE A 118 -5.68 5.34 -3.16
C ILE A 118 -5.69 6.77 -3.64
N ASN A 119 -5.05 7.65 -2.87
CA ASN A 119 -4.93 9.06 -3.24
C ASN A 119 -3.55 9.29 -3.83
N MET A 120 -3.53 9.72 -5.09
CA MET A 120 -2.29 9.97 -5.83
C MET A 120 -1.85 11.43 -5.73
N ALA A 121 -2.60 12.28 -5.04
CA ALA A 121 -2.21 13.67 -4.85
C ALA A 121 -0.92 13.73 -4.03
N PRO A 122 -0.01 14.67 -4.36
CA PRO A 122 1.23 14.85 -3.62
C PRO A 122 1.00 15.32 -2.18
#